data_2176bd6d391c7755d96a0f9ba72322a8
#
_entry.id   2176bd6d391c7755d96a0f9ba72322a8
#
_cell.length_a   1.000
_cell.length_b   1.000
_cell.length_c   1.000
_cell.angle_alpha   90.00
_cell.angle_beta   90.00
_cell.angle_gamma   90.00
#
_symmetry.space_group_name_H-M   'P 1'
#
loop_
_entity.id
_entity.type
_entity.pdbx_description
1 polymer ?
#
loop_
_entity_poly.entity_id
_entity_poly.type
_entity_poly.pdbx_seq_one_letter_code
_entity_poly.pdbx_strand_id
1 'polypeptide(L)'
;MMKLDRTKAPEIKAIEHFSIQNPECTTMRNGMKLNIINAGNEDVVRFDLLIGGGQWDQTRPLQAVFTNRMLREGTRSFTSRQIAERLDYYGAWLDLSSSVNHGFVTLYSLSKYFSQTAEILASMVKEPLFPEQELSVVVEGNKQQYLVNAKRVDVMARKEFNRALFGTTHPLGRFAELKDYETITSDNLKAFHNTYYSSCNCTAYV
;
A
#
# COMPACT_ATOMS: atom_id res chain seq x y z
N MET A 1 -7.25 -12.93 43.17
CA MET A 1 -6.29 -12.43 42.18
C MET A 1 -4.99 -13.19 42.33
N MET A 2 -4.61 -14.03 41.38
CA MET A 2 -3.33 -14.74 41.39
C MET A 2 -2.20 -13.69 41.25
N LYS A 3 -1.28 -13.66 42.23
CA LYS A 3 -0.13 -12.77 42.19
C LYS A 3 0.88 -13.35 41.19
N LEU A 4 1.08 -12.65 40.09
CA LEU A 4 2.01 -13.08 39.04
C LEU A 4 3.46 -12.99 39.57
N ASP A 5 4.16 -14.12 39.60
CA ASP A 5 5.58 -14.18 39.96
C ASP A 5 6.44 -13.93 38.71
N ARG A 6 6.92 -12.70 38.56
CA ARG A 6 7.74 -12.29 37.40
C ARG A 6 9.19 -12.82 37.42
N THR A 7 9.59 -13.53 38.48
CA THR A 7 10.92 -14.15 38.56
C THR A 7 10.97 -15.51 37.88
N LYS A 8 9.80 -16.09 37.60
CA LYS A 8 9.67 -17.38 36.90
C LYS A 8 9.26 -17.17 35.44
N ALA A 9 10.04 -17.71 34.53
CA ALA A 9 9.64 -17.74 33.12
C ALA A 9 8.37 -18.60 32.96
N PRO A 10 7.43 -18.22 32.09
CA PRO A 10 6.28 -19.08 31.78
C PRO A 10 6.75 -20.40 31.16
N GLU A 11 5.99 -21.47 31.42
CA GLU A 11 6.26 -22.76 30.79
C GLU A 11 6.16 -22.66 29.27
N ILE A 12 7.15 -23.19 28.57
CA ILE A 12 7.11 -23.32 27.12
C ILE A 12 6.20 -24.51 26.79
N LYS A 13 5.05 -24.20 26.19
CA LYS A 13 4.12 -25.23 25.71
C LYS A 13 4.34 -25.41 24.21
N ALA A 14 4.52 -26.66 23.77
CA ALA A 14 4.53 -26.98 22.35
C ALA A 14 3.15 -26.69 21.74
N ILE A 15 3.13 -26.04 20.58
CA ILE A 15 1.90 -25.87 19.79
C ILE A 15 1.71 -27.18 19.00
N GLU A 16 0.84 -28.04 19.48
CA GLU A 16 0.59 -29.33 18.84
C GLU A 16 -0.37 -29.21 17.65
N HIS A 17 -1.34 -28.30 17.74
CA HIS A 17 -2.33 -28.04 16.68
C HIS A 17 -2.61 -26.56 16.53
N PHE A 18 -2.72 -26.12 15.29
CA PHE A 18 -3.28 -24.82 14.95
C PHE A 18 -4.17 -24.97 13.71
N SER A 19 -5.20 -24.15 13.62
CA SER A 19 -6.07 -24.07 12.44
C SER A 19 -5.99 -22.68 11.84
N ILE A 20 -5.92 -22.64 10.52
CA ILE A 20 -6.02 -21.37 9.76
C ILE A 20 -7.49 -21.22 9.37
N GLN A 21 -8.08 -20.07 9.71
CA GLN A 21 -9.44 -19.77 9.33
C GLN A 21 -9.51 -19.52 7.81
N ASN A 22 -10.40 -20.24 7.13
CA ASN A 22 -10.63 -20.05 5.71
C ASN A 22 -11.45 -18.79 5.48
N PRO A 23 -11.10 -17.96 4.48
CA PRO A 23 -11.90 -16.83 4.10
C PRO A 23 -13.21 -17.25 3.43
N GLU A 24 -14.27 -16.47 3.62
CA GLU A 24 -15.45 -16.50 2.78
C GLU A 24 -15.15 -15.72 1.49
N CYS A 25 -15.22 -16.40 0.33
CA CYS A 25 -14.87 -15.80 -0.95
C CYS A 25 -16.13 -15.52 -1.78
N THR A 26 -16.27 -14.29 -2.28
CA THR A 26 -17.35 -13.91 -3.18
C THR A 26 -16.83 -13.01 -4.30
N THR A 27 -17.60 -12.92 -5.39
CA THR A 27 -17.31 -11.96 -6.47
C THR A 27 -18.39 -10.89 -6.47
N MET A 28 -17.94 -9.64 -6.38
CA MET A 28 -18.85 -8.48 -6.42
C MET A 28 -19.41 -8.27 -7.83
N ARG A 29 -20.50 -7.48 -7.96
CA ARG A 29 -21.15 -7.18 -9.25
C ARG A 29 -20.20 -6.52 -10.27
N ASN A 30 -19.17 -5.81 -9.81
CA ASN A 30 -18.17 -5.17 -10.66
C ASN A 30 -17.00 -6.09 -11.04
N GLY A 31 -17.08 -7.39 -10.73
CA GLY A 31 -16.04 -8.38 -11.02
C GLY A 31 -14.90 -8.48 -9.99
N MET A 32 -14.85 -7.62 -8.97
CA MET A 32 -13.83 -7.66 -7.93
C MET A 32 -14.04 -8.87 -7.01
N LYS A 33 -12.96 -9.60 -6.71
CA LYS A 33 -12.98 -10.66 -5.70
C LYS A 33 -12.94 -10.05 -4.31
N LEU A 34 -13.80 -10.53 -3.42
CA LEU A 34 -13.85 -10.14 -2.01
C LEU A 34 -13.66 -11.39 -1.14
N ASN A 35 -12.67 -11.33 -0.26
CA ASN A 35 -12.36 -12.37 0.72
C ASN A 35 -12.61 -11.79 2.11
N ILE A 36 -13.43 -12.47 2.91
CA ILE A 36 -13.83 -12.02 4.24
C ILE A 36 -13.34 -13.02 5.28
N ILE A 37 -12.63 -12.53 6.30
CA ILE A 37 -12.22 -13.29 7.47
C ILE A 37 -12.83 -12.64 8.70
N ASN A 38 -13.94 -13.16 9.16
CA ASN A 38 -14.58 -12.69 10.39
C ASN A 38 -13.92 -13.33 11.60
N ALA A 39 -12.92 -12.67 12.15
CA ALA A 39 -12.12 -13.15 13.28
C ALA A 39 -11.68 -12.00 14.19
N GLY A 40 -11.35 -12.33 15.44
CA GLY A 40 -10.89 -11.34 16.41
C GLY A 40 -11.97 -10.91 17.38
N ASN A 41 -11.55 -10.18 18.44
CA ASN A 41 -12.41 -9.70 19.51
C ASN A 41 -12.45 -8.17 19.59
N GLU A 42 -11.77 -7.48 18.66
CA GLU A 42 -11.65 -6.04 18.66
C GLU A 42 -12.63 -5.42 17.66
N ASP A 43 -13.17 -4.24 18.00
CA ASP A 43 -14.07 -3.47 17.13
C ASP A 43 -13.31 -2.73 16.02
N VAL A 44 -12.40 -3.41 15.34
CA VAL A 44 -11.55 -2.87 14.28
C VAL A 44 -11.71 -3.71 13.01
N VAL A 45 -11.90 -3.04 11.88
CA VAL A 45 -11.87 -3.64 10.56
C VAL A 45 -10.55 -3.30 9.88
N ARG A 46 -9.87 -4.30 9.35
CA ARG A 46 -8.79 -4.14 8.40
C ARG A 46 -9.33 -4.44 7.01
N PHE A 47 -9.15 -3.49 6.10
CA PHE A 47 -9.48 -3.64 4.69
C PHE A 47 -8.21 -3.51 3.86
N ASP A 48 -7.87 -4.55 3.10
CA ASP A 48 -6.75 -4.55 2.15
C ASP A 48 -7.29 -4.61 0.73
N LEU A 49 -6.89 -3.66 -0.12
CA LEU A 49 -7.10 -3.72 -1.56
C LEU A 49 -5.78 -4.07 -2.23
N LEU A 50 -5.71 -5.23 -2.84
CA LEU A 50 -4.61 -5.70 -3.65
C LEU A 50 -4.88 -5.34 -5.11
N ILE A 51 -3.97 -4.63 -5.74
CA ILE A 51 -4.07 -4.15 -7.11
C ILE A 51 -3.00 -4.87 -7.95
N GLY A 52 -3.41 -5.54 -9.02
CA GLY A 52 -2.52 -6.28 -9.91
C GLY A 52 -1.73 -5.35 -10.84
N GLY A 53 -0.84 -4.57 -10.26
CA GLY A 53 0.03 -3.65 -10.97
C GLY A 53 1.15 -3.19 -10.04
N GLY A 54 2.38 -3.56 -10.35
CA GLY A 54 3.54 -3.28 -9.52
C GLY A 54 4.74 -2.76 -10.32
N GLN A 55 5.91 -2.86 -9.72
CA GLN A 55 7.16 -2.42 -10.38
C GLN A 55 7.48 -3.23 -11.64
N TRP A 56 6.95 -4.45 -11.75
CA TRP A 56 7.11 -5.29 -12.94
C TRP A 56 6.38 -4.72 -14.16
N ASP A 57 5.24 -4.10 -13.91
CA ASP A 57 4.30 -3.65 -14.95
C ASP A 57 4.57 -2.19 -15.37
N GLN A 58 5.44 -1.49 -14.64
CA GLN A 58 5.73 -0.08 -14.91
C GLN A 58 6.58 0.11 -16.17
N THR A 59 6.25 1.08 -16.98
CA THR A 59 7.04 1.47 -18.16
C THR A 59 8.26 2.33 -17.78
N ARG A 60 8.20 2.98 -16.63
CA ARG A 60 9.26 3.86 -16.09
C ARG A 60 9.51 3.53 -14.62
N PRO A 61 10.77 3.60 -14.13
CA PRO A 61 11.03 3.47 -12.71
C PRO A 61 10.19 4.45 -11.88
N LEU A 62 9.79 4.03 -10.67
CA LEU A 62 9.01 4.81 -9.72
C LEU A 62 7.52 5.02 -10.07
N GLN A 63 7.07 4.72 -11.29
CA GLN A 63 5.69 4.96 -11.74
C GLN A 63 4.68 4.26 -10.82
N ALA A 64 4.84 2.95 -10.57
CA ALA A 64 3.92 2.18 -9.71
C ALA A 64 3.88 2.72 -8.27
N VAL A 65 5.05 3.04 -7.70
CA VAL A 65 5.17 3.56 -6.34
C VAL A 65 4.48 4.91 -6.19
N PHE A 66 4.75 5.84 -7.12
CA PHE A 66 4.15 7.18 -7.04
C PHE A 66 2.66 7.16 -7.37
N THR A 67 2.20 6.32 -8.31
CA THR A 67 0.76 6.16 -8.55
C THR A 67 0.04 5.76 -7.26
N ASN A 68 0.56 4.78 -6.55
CA ASN A 68 -0.05 4.32 -5.31
C ASN A 68 0.00 5.40 -4.21
N ARG A 69 1.15 6.04 -3.98
CA ARG A 69 1.31 7.07 -2.94
C ARG A 69 0.44 8.31 -3.18
N MET A 70 0.27 8.70 -4.43
CA MET A 70 -0.49 9.89 -4.81
C MET A 70 -2.01 9.72 -4.69
N LEU A 71 -2.53 8.53 -4.42
CA LEU A 71 -3.97 8.31 -4.21
C LEU A 71 -4.55 9.19 -3.10
N ARG A 72 -3.77 9.48 -2.06
CA ARG A 72 -4.18 10.31 -0.91
C ARG A 72 -4.01 11.83 -1.14
N GLU A 73 -3.36 12.23 -2.23
CA GLU A 73 -2.99 13.63 -2.48
C GLU A 73 -4.07 14.44 -3.22
N GLY A 74 -5.28 13.92 -3.27
CA GLY A 74 -6.49 14.58 -3.76
C GLY A 74 -7.29 13.74 -4.73
N THR A 75 -8.59 13.87 -4.63
CA THR A 75 -9.60 13.22 -5.47
C THR A 75 -10.55 14.28 -6.04
N ARG A 76 -11.48 13.86 -6.89
CA ARG A 76 -12.55 14.77 -7.34
C ARG A 76 -13.43 15.27 -6.18
N SER A 77 -13.60 14.42 -5.15
CA SER A 77 -14.51 14.69 -4.04
C SER A 77 -13.83 15.35 -2.84
N PHE A 78 -12.51 15.14 -2.66
CA PHE A 78 -11.78 15.60 -1.47
C PHE A 78 -10.38 16.11 -1.85
N THR A 79 -9.97 17.20 -1.21
CA THR A 79 -8.56 17.64 -1.22
C THR A 79 -7.71 16.72 -0.34
N SER A 80 -6.38 16.72 -0.52
CA SER A 80 -5.42 16.00 0.33
C SER A 80 -5.64 16.29 1.82
N ARG A 81 -5.81 17.58 2.17
CA ARG A 81 -6.10 18.01 3.53
C ARG A 81 -7.41 17.43 4.08
N GLN A 82 -8.49 17.44 3.28
CA GLN A 82 -9.78 16.90 3.70
C GLN A 82 -9.72 15.38 3.89
N ILE A 83 -8.94 14.66 3.09
CA ILE A 83 -8.71 13.22 3.26
C ILE A 83 -8.03 12.98 4.61
N ALA A 84 -6.93 13.68 4.89
CA ALA A 84 -6.20 13.54 6.14
C ALA A 84 -7.08 13.88 7.37
N GLU A 85 -7.73 15.06 7.38
CA GLU A 85 -8.60 15.50 8.47
C GLU A 85 -9.77 14.53 8.74
N ARG A 86 -10.35 13.95 7.70
CA ARG A 86 -11.46 12.97 7.86
C ARG A 86 -10.97 11.62 8.37
N LEU A 87 -9.85 11.11 7.88
CA LEU A 87 -9.29 9.86 8.39
C LEU A 87 -8.89 10.02 9.86
N ASP A 88 -8.25 11.13 10.23
CA ASP A 88 -7.89 11.45 11.62
C ASP A 88 -9.13 11.58 12.52
N TYR A 89 -10.19 12.24 12.03
CA TYR A 89 -11.45 12.39 12.77
C TYR A 89 -12.09 11.04 13.13
N TYR A 90 -12.03 10.06 12.20
CA TYR A 90 -12.55 8.71 12.43
C TYR A 90 -11.55 7.78 13.12
N GLY A 91 -10.33 8.26 13.41
CA GLY A 91 -9.25 7.43 13.98
C GLY A 91 -8.84 6.30 13.03
N ALA A 92 -8.97 6.51 11.73
CA ALA A 92 -8.59 5.54 10.73
C ALA A 92 -7.11 5.70 10.33
N TRP A 93 -6.47 4.58 10.00
CA TRP A 93 -5.08 4.59 9.52
C TRP A 93 -5.02 3.98 8.12
N LEU A 94 -4.28 4.66 7.25
CA LEU A 94 -4.12 4.30 5.84
C LEU A 94 -2.66 4.02 5.52
N ASP A 95 -2.37 2.86 4.95
CA ASP A 95 -1.07 2.52 4.35
C ASP A 95 -1.19 2.35 2.84
N LEU A 96 -0.26 2.97 2.12
CA LEU A 96 -0.15 2.91 0.67
C LEU A 96 1.24 2.41 0.30
N SER A 97 1.31 1.19 -0.20
CA SER A 97 2.59 0.56 -0.54
C SER A 97 2.54 -0.11 -1.92
N SER A 98 3.70 -0.35 -2.51
CA SER A 98 3.84 -1.01 -3.80
C SER A 98 4.98 -2.02 -3.73
N SER A 99 4.73 -3.20 -4.25
CA SER A 99 5.71 -4.28 -4.39
C SER A 99 6.12 -4.49 -5.85
N VAL A 100 6.81 -5.59 -6.10
CA VAL A 100 7.23 -5.96 -7.46
C VAL A 100 6.01 -6.21 -8.35
N ASN A 101 4.98 -6.91 -7.87
CA ASN A 101 3.84 -7.35 -8.67
C ASN A 101 2.52 -6.64 -8.34
N HIS A 102 2.43 -5.98 -7.18
CA HIS A 102 1.16 -5.46 -6.68
C HIS A 102 1.30 -4.08 -6.04
N GLY A 103 0.24 -3.29 -6.17
CA GLY A 103 -0.04 -2.16 -5.30
C GLY A 103 -0.92 -2.61 -4.12
N PHE A 104 -0.72 -2.01 -2.96
CA PHE A 104 -1.49 -2.27 -1.74
C PHE A 104 -2.08 -0.98 -1.20
N VAL A 105 -3.34 -1.04 -0.86
CA VAL A 105 -4.04 0.02 -0.12
C VAL A 105 -4.67 -0.62 1.09
N THR A 106 -4.13 -0.34 2.28
CA THR A 106 -4.59 -0.91 3.55
C THR A 106 -5.25 0.17 4.39
N LEU A 107 -6.46 -0.07 4.81
CA LEU A 107 -7.22 0.79 5.71
C LEU A 107 -7.52 0.05 7.01
N TYR A 108 -7.17 0.66 8.15
CA TYR A 108 -7.65 0.25 9.46
C TYR A 108 -8.69 1.26 9.94
N SER A 109 -9.84 0.78 10.36
CA SER A 109 -10.93 1.61 10.84
C SER A 109 -11.67 0.95 11.99
N LEU A 110 -12.25 1.74 12.89
CA LEU A 110 -13.23 1.22 13.82
C LEU A 110 -14.45 0.71 13.05
N SER A 111 -15.00 -0.43 13.45
CA SER A 111 -16.15 -1.07 12.78
C SER A 111 -17.33 -0.12 12.59
N LYS A 112 -17.64 0.71 13.62
CA LYS A 112 -18.72 1.71 13.57
C LYS A 112 -18.52 2.82 12.55
N TYR A 113 -17.29 3.09 12.11
CA TYR A 113 -16.95 4.15 11.14
C TYR A 113 -16.47 3.59 9.80
N PHE A 114 -16.49 2.26 9.63
CA PHE A 114 -15.98 1.63 8.43
C PHE A 114 -16.68 2.12 7.15
N SER A 115 -18.00 2.34 7.19
CA SER A 115 -18.73 2.85 6.02
C SER A 115 -18.19 4.21 5.55
N GLN A 116 -17.98 5.15 6.48
CA GLN A 116 -17.50 6.50 6.17
C GLN A 116 -16.04 6.49 5.66
N THR A 117 -15.20 5.69 6.30
CA THR A 117 -13.77 5.58 5.90
C THR A 117 -13.60 4.81 4.61
N ALA A 118 -14.43 3.80 4.33
CA ALA A 118 -14.47 3.08 3.06
C ALA A 118 -14.92 3.97 1.89
N GLU A 119 -15.83 4.94 2.13
CA GLU A 119 -16.25 5.93 1.14
C GLU A 119 -15.08 6.85 0.73
N ILE A 120 -14.29 7.32 1.72
CA ILE A 120 -13.08 8.09 1.46
C ILE A 120 -12.09 7.25 0.63
N LEU A 121 -11.83 6.00 1.05
CA LEU A 121 -10.97 5.07 0.34
C LEU A 121 -11.45 4.84 -1.11
N ALA A 122 -12.74 4.66 -1.30
CA ALA A 122 -13.33 4.45 -2.62
C ALA A 122 -13.09 5.67 -3.54
N SER A 123 -13.20 6.89 -3.03
CA SER A 123 -12.90 8.09 -3.80
C SER A 123 -11.41 8.17 -4.17
N MET A 124 -10.51 7.81 -3.25
CA MET A 124 -9.06 7.79 -3.50
C MET A 124 -8.68 6.79 -4.61
N VAL A 125 -9.30 5.61 -4.62
CA VAL A 125 -8.97 4.57 -5.59
C VAL A 125 -9.64 4.81 -6.95
N LYS A 126 -10.87 5.35 -6.96
CA LYS A 126 -11.66 5.48 -8.20
C LYS A 126 -11.42 6.78 -8.95
N GLU A 127 -11.13 7.87 -8.26
CA GLU A 127 -11.09 9.21 -8.86
C GLU A 127 -9.94 10.10 -8.38
N PRO A 128 -8.70 9.56 -8.28
CA PRO A 128 -7.56 10.38 -7.89
C PRO A 128 -7.25 11.42 -8.98
N LEU A 129 -6.82 12.60 -8.56
CA LEU A 129 -6.51 13.71 -9.48
C LEU A 129 -5.04 13.77 -9.89
N PHE A 130 -4.14 13.26 -9.04
CA PHE A 130 -2.68 13.36 -9.21
C PHE A 130 -2.22 14.81 -9.43
N PRO A 131 -2.48 15.77 -8.50
CA PRO A 131 -2.17 17.17 -8.70
C PRO A 131 -0.65 17.37 -8.83
N GLU A 132 -0.22 18.18 -9.81
CA GLU A 132 1.22 18.43 -10.07
C GLU A 132 1.94 19.08 -8.88
N GLN A 133 1.27 19.96 -8.16
CA GLN A 133 1.84 20.64 -7.00
C GLN A 133 2.15 19.63 -5.88
N GLU A 134 1.19 18.76 -5.54
CA GLU A 134 1.37 17.71 -4.53
C GLU A 134 2.40 16.68 -4.99
N LEU A 135 2.37 16.32 -6.28
CA LEU A 135 3.35 15.42 -6.87
C LEU A 135 4.77 15.94 -6.69
N SER A 136 5.02 17.22 -6.92
CA SER A 136 6.35 17.81 -6.76
C SER A 136 6.86 17.70 -5.33
N VAL A 137 6.00 17.91 -4.33
CA VAL A 137 6.34 17.76 -2.90
C VAL A 137 6.66 16.31 -2.55
N VAL A 138 5.81 15.37 -3.00
CA VAL A 138 5.99 13.94 -2.73
C VAL A 138 7.25 13.41 -3.41
N VAL A 139 7.53 13.82 -4.64
CA VAL A 139 8.74 13.45 -5.39
C VAL A 139 9.99 13.97 -4.68
N GLU A 140 10.02 15.24 -4.28
CA GLU A 140 11.18 15.82 -3.61
C GLU A 140 11.45 15.16 -2.26
N GLY A 141 10.42 14.91 -1.44
CA GLY A 141 10.57 14.18 -0.18
C GLY A 141 11.14 12.77 -0.38
N ASN A 142 10.70 12.05 -1.42
CA ASN A 142 11.23 10.74 -1.76
C ASN A 142 12.67 10.79 -2.30
N LYS A 143 13.01 11.82 -3.07
CA LYS A 143 14.38 12.05 -3.56
C LYS A 143 15.35 12.29 -2.41
N GLN A 144 14.95 13.06 -1.39
CA GLN A 144 15.74 13.23 -0.17
C GLN A 144 15.95 11.90 0.58
N GLN A 145 14.89 11.10 0.73
CA GLN A 145 15.00 9.77 1.34
C GLN A 145 15.92 8.83 0.54
N TYR A 146 15.86 8.89 -0.79
CA TYR A 146 16.79 8.15 -1.67
C TYR A 146 18.24 8.54 -1.40
N LEU A 147 18.55 9.84 -1.30
CA LEU A 147 19.92 10.31 -1.01
C LEU A 147 20.45 9.84 0.34
N VAL A 148 19.58 9.80 1.36
CA VAL A 148 19.92 9.23 2.67
C VAL A 148 20.20 7.73 2.56
N ASN A 149 19.33 6.98 1.90
CA ASN A 149 19.44 5.54 1.74
C ASN A 149 20.64 5.13 0.87
N ALA A 150 21.03 5.96 -0.10
CA ALA A 150 22.22 5.72 -0.95
C ALA A 150 23.55 5.74 -0.18
N LYS A 151 23.55 6.26 1.05
CA LYS A 151 24.73 6.23 1.96
C LYS A 151 24.75 5.00 2.86
N ARG A 152 23.72 4.19 2.86
CA ARG A 152 23.61 3.01 3.71
C ARG A 152 24.21 1.79 3.03
N VAL A 153 25.16 1.15 3.69
CA VAL A 153 25.89 -0.01 3.15
C VAL A 153 24.95 -1.20 2.89
N ASP A 154 24.02 -1.47 3.79
CA ASP A 154 23.03 -2.56 3.67
C ASP A 154 22.12 -2.39 2.44
N VAL A 155 21.69 -1.15 2.17
CA VAL A 155 20.86 -0.81 1.00
C VAL A 155 21.66 -0.99 -0.29
N MET A 156 22.90 -0.48 -0.31
CA MET A 156 23.78 -0.61 -1.48
C MET A 156 24.18 -2.06 -1.75
N ALA A 157 24.51 -2.82 -0.72
CA ALA A 157 24.86 -4.23 -0.86
C ALA A 157 23.70 -5.05 -1.46
N ARG A 158 22.47 -4.83 -0.99
CA ARG A 158 21.27 -5.48 -1.55
C ARG A 158 21.02 -5.08 -3.01
N LYS A 159 21.20 -3.81 -3.34
CA LYS A 159 21.05 -3.30 -4.71
C LYS A 159 22.05 -3.98 -5.64
N GLU A 160 23.32 -4.01 -5.29
CA GLU A 160 24.37 -4.62 -6.12
C GLU A 160 24.23 -6.15 -6.19
N PHE A 161 23.83 -6.81 -5.12
CA PHE A 161 23.52 -8.24 -5.13
C PHE A 161 22.39 -8.57 -6.11
N ASN A 162 21.28 -7.84 -6.06
CA ASN A 162 20.18 -8.06 -6.99
C ASN A 162 20.57 -7.74 -8.44
N ARG A 163 21.36 -6.69 -8.66
CA ARG A 163 21.89 -6.35 -9.98
C ARG A 163 22.79 -7.43 -10.55
N ALA A 164 23.66 -8.00 -9.72
CA ALA A 164 24.53 -9.11 -10.10
C ALA A 164 23.76 -10.39 -10.41
N LEU A 165 22.67 -10.65 -9.66
CA LEU A 165 21.87 -11.86 -9.83
C LEU A 165 20.91 -11.79 -11.02
N PHE A 166 20.25 -10.65 -11.22
CA PHE A 166 19.16 -10.51 -12.22
C PHE A 166 19.54 -9.67 -13.44
N GLY A 167 20.67 -8.97 -13.41
CA GLY A 167 21.06 -8.01 -14.46
C GLY A 167 20.32 -6.67 -14.33
N THR A 168 20.70 -5.69 -15.15
CA THR A 168 20.19 -4.32 -15.09
C THR A 168 18.86 -4.10 -15.83
N THR A 169 18.50 -5.02 -16.70
CA THR A 169 17.25 -4.95 -17.51
C THR A 169 16.07 -5.62 -16.83
N HIS A 170 16.33 -6.60 -15.97
CA HIS A 170 15.29 -7.31 -15.24
C HIS A 170 14.67 -6.44 -14.14
N PRO A 171 13.34 -6.45 -13.91
CA PRO A 171 12.69 -5.62 -12.91
C PRO A 171 13.28 -5.73 -11.49
N LEU A 172 13.72 -6.92 -11.07
CA LEU A 172 14.35 -7.14 -9.76
C LEU A 172 15.78 -6.62 -9.65
N GLY A 173 16.47 -6.41 -10.77
CA GLY A 173 17.82 -5.84 -10.82
C GLY A 173 17.88 -4.38 -11.25
N ARG A 174 16.73 -3.84 -11.74
CA ARG A 174 16.60 -2.44 -12.15
C ARG A 174 16.15 -1.59 -10.97
N PHE A 175 16.99 -0.69 -10.52
CA PHE A 175 16.69 0.25 -9.44
C PHE A 175 16.55 1.67 -9.98
N ALA A 176 15.68 2.45 -9.34
CA ALA A 176 15.55 3.85 -9.64
C ALA A 176 16.84 4.61 -9.38
N GLU A 177 17.13 5.58 -10.22
CA GLU A 177 18.24 6.52 -10.12
C GLU A 177 17.71 7.94 -9.94
N LEU A 178 18.56 8.90 -9.56
CA LEU A 178 18.14 10.28 -9.34
C LEU A 178 17.43 10.90 -10.55
N LYS A 179 17.90 10.62 -11.77
CA LYS A 179 17.29 11.08 -13.01
C LYS A 179 15.85 10.60 -13.22
N ASP A 180 15.48 9.43 -12.65
CA ASP A 180 14.14 8.88 -12.82
C ASP A 180 13.09 9.70 -12.08
N TYR A 181 13.46 10.36 -10.99
CA TYR A 181 12.59 11.29 -10.26
C TYR A 181 12.15 12.49 -11.09
N GLU A 182 12.95 12.90 -12.07
CA GLU A 182 12.66 14.03 -12.96
C GLU A 182 11.71 13.65 -14.12
N THR A 183 11.49 12.34 -14.31
CA THR A 183 10.64 11.80 -15.39
C THR A 183 9.21 11.53 -14.97
N ILE A 184 8.91 11.63 -13.67
CA ILE A 184 7.57 11.35 -13.12
C ILE A 184 6.67 12.56 -13.34
N THR A 185 5.55 12.35 -14.00
CA THR A 185 4.53 13.37 -14.26
C THR A 185 3.15 12.84 -13.90
N SER A 186 2.19 13.73 -13.63
CA SER A 186 0.80 13.38 -13.37
C SER A 186 0.21 12.49 -14.47
N ASP A 187 0.51 12.77 -15.73
CA ASP A 187 -0.01 11.98 -16.85
C ASP A 187 0.53 10.56 -16.86
N ASN A 188 1.81 10.36 -16.48
CA ASN A 188 2.38 9.02 -16.32
C ASN A 188 1.66 8.22 -15.24
N LEU A 189 1.30 8.87 -14.12
CA LEU A 189 0.58 8.24 -13.01
C LEU A 189 -0.87 7.92 -13.41
N LYS A 190 -1.55 8.84 -14.08
CA LYS A 190 -2.89 8.63 -14.64
C LYS A 190 -2.94 7.45 -15.61
N ALA A 191 -1.94 7.35 -16.49
CA ALA A 191 -1.85 6.24 -17.45
C ALA A 191 -1.71 4.89 -16.73
N PHE A 192 -0.84 4.80 -15.72
CA PHE A 192 -0.67 3.59 -14.92
C PHE A 192 -1.94 3.26 -14.12
N HIS A 193 -2.53 4.25 -13.48
CA HIS A 193 -3.78 4.10 -12.74
C HIS A 193 -4.90 3.57 -13.64
N ASN A 194 -5.13 4.18 -14.79
CA ASN A 194 -6.19 3.78 -15.74
C ASN A 194 -6.00 2.34 -16.24
N THR A 195 -4.76 1.87 -16.34
CA THR A 195 -4.46 0.52 -16.82
C THR A 195 -4.69 -0.53 -15.73
N TYR A 196 -4.24 -0.27 -14.50
CA TYR A 196 -4.14 -1.31 -13.47
C TYR A 196 -5.18 -1.21 -12.35
N TYR A 197 -5.74 -0.03 -12.06
CA TYR A 197 -6.68 0.19 -10.93
C TYR A 197 -8.14 -0.07 -11.32
N SER A 198 -8.38 -1.09 -12.11
CA SER A 198 -9.74 -1.54 -12.48
C SER A 198 -10.24 -2.61 -11.51
N SER A 199 -11.55 -2.68 -11.31
CA SER A 199 -12.16 -3.63 -10.36
C SER A 199 -11.85 -5.10 -10.68
N CYS A 200 -11.77 -5.47 -11.95
CA CYS A 200 -11.43 -6.83 -12.37
C CYS A 200 -9.96 -7.21 -12.11
N ASN A 201 -9.10 -6.22 -11.90
CA ASN A 201 -7.67 -6.40 -11.57
C ASN A 201 -7.38 -6.19 -10.07
N CYS A 202 -8.43 -6.03 -9.26
CA CYS A 202 -8.32 -5.83 -7.82
C CYS A 202 -8.93 -7.00 -7.05
N THR A 203 -8.32 -7.30 -5.90
CA THR A 203 -8.86 -8.24 -4.92
C THR A 203 -8.92 -7.54 -3.56
N ALA A 204 -10.08 -7.61 -2.91
CA ALA A 204 -10.29 -7.05 -1.58
C ALA A 204 -10.24 -8.16 -0.52
N TYR A 205 -9.71 -7.81 0.64
CA TYR A 205 -9.68 -8.62 1.85
C TYR A 205 -10.21 -7.79 3.02
N VAL A 206 -11.09 -8.39 3.83
CA VAL A 206 -11.72 -7.76 5.01
C VAL A 206 -11.64 -8.69 6.19
#